data_efbf709f22ad520700d1381dab6b6c63
#
_entry.id   efbf709f22ad520700d1381dab6b6c63
#
_cell.length_a   1.000
_cell.length_b   1.000
_cell.length_c   1.000
_cell.angle_alpha   90.00
_cell.angle_beta   90.00
_cell.angle_gamma   90.00
#
_symmetry.space_group_name_H-M   'P 1'
#
loop_
_entity.id
_entity.type
_entity.pdbx_description
1 polymer ?
#
loop_
_entity_poly.entity_id
_entity_poly.type
_entity_poly.pdbx_seq_one_letter_code
_entity_poly.pdbx_strand_id
1 'polypeptide(L)'
;MIKGIKNYLSPLVEKPFGPALYAFLTILIPSGVLLVLTSLEPSLYDILSASRNTPWGIFTSIFVHSGVAHFGGNIVVLLAFLFLFVKLEETLPQEHQYRDSRFLGLSMFLCGMIANSLFLVVSIGSSAGASGVVYACEGVITGFAFLIALSGRLSLDHLKRHQLDTQERQTIRGIVVFIGLFGFFLLFRGAFLSSGQGVNTFVHLLGYILGFASVGVTELYYIFRRTQSSNTGK
;
A
#
# COMPACT_ATOMS: atom_id res chain seq x y z
N MET A 1 -7.29 -25.55 -25.42
CA MET A 1 -7.62 -24.16 -25.10
C MET A 1 -7.07 -23.67 -23.75
N ILE A 2 -7.23 -24.40 -22.65
CA ILE A 2 -6.75 -24.01 -21.31
C ILE A 2 -5.22 -23.91 -21.19
N LYS A 3 -4.42 -24.79 -21.86
CA LYS A 3 -2.95 -24.72 -21.87
C LYS A 3 -2.40 -23.44 -22.55
N GLY A 4 -3.09 -22.94 -23.60
CA GLY A 4 -2.68 -21.69 -24.27
C GLY A 4 -2.82 -20.46 -23.40
N ILE A 5 -3.94 -20.36 -22.66
CA ILE A 5 -4.21 -19.23 -21.74
C ILE A 5 -3.17 -19.20 -20.60
N LYS A 6 -2.77 -20.36 -20.07
CA LYS A 6 -1.75 -20.46 -19.02
C LYS A 6 -0.39 -19.91 -19.49
N ASN A 7 0.00 -20.16 -20.74
CA ASN A 7 1.27 -19.65 -21.30
C ASN A 7 1.26 -18.13 -21.58
N TYR A 8 0.09 -17.54 -21.84
CA TYR A 8 -0.06 -16.09 -21.98
C TYR A 8 -0.11 -15.36 -20.63
N LEU A 9 -0.66 -16.00 -19.61
CA LEU A 9 -0.78 -15.41 -18.27
C LEU A 9 0.44 -15.66 -17.39
N SER A 10 1.27 -16.70 -17.68
CA SER A 10 2.45 -17.01 -16.87
C SER A 10 3.44 -15.83 -16.72
N PRO A 11 3.77 -15.05 -17.78
CA PRO A 11 4.66 -13.89 -17.62
C PRO A 11 4.07 -12.76 -16.77
N LEU A 12 2.73 -12.66 -16.69
CA LEU A 12 2.03 -11.67 -15.88
C LEU A 12 1.93 -12.10 -14.41
N VAL A 13 1.97 -13.41 -14.14
CA VAL A 13 1.81 -14.00 -12.80
C VAL A 13 3.16 -14.23 -12.11
N GLU A 14 4.22 -14.47 -12.87
CA GLU A 14 5.55 -14.83 -12.35
C GLU A 14 6.46 -13.64 -12.06
N LYS A 15 6.05 -12.42 -12.43
CA LYS A 15 6.81 -11.17 -12.19
C LYS A 15 6.18 -10.35 -11.05
N PRO A 16 6.87 -9.31 -10.53
CA PRO A 16 6.38 -8.44 -9.45
C PRO A 16 4.96 -7.91 -9.66
N PHE A 17 4.53 -7.82 -10.90
CA PHE A 17 3.18 -7.40 -11.29
C PHE A 17 2.07 -8.33 -10.77
N GLY A 18 2.32 -9.65 -10.69
CA GLY A 18 1.31 -10.61 -10.26
C GLY A 18 0.76 -10.35 -8.86
N PRO A 19 1.60 -10.34 -7.80
CA PRO A 19 1.13 -10.04 -6.44
C PRO A 19 0.46 -8.66 -6.31
N ALA A 20 0.97 -7.62 -6.99
CA ALA A 20 0.35 -6.31 -6.99
C ALA A 20 -1.04 -6.34 -7.66
N LEU A 21 -1.20 -7.06 -8.77
CA LEU A 21 -2.48 -7.27 -9.42
C LEU A 21 -3.46 -8.03 -8.52
N TYR A 22 -3.02 -9.09 -7.83
CA TYR A 22 -3.87 -9.78 -6.86
C TYR A 22 -4.31 -8.86 -5.72
N ALA A 23 -3.40 -8.09 -5.15
CA ALA A 23 -3.72 -7.11 -4.12
C ALA A 23 -4.74 -6.07 -4.62
N PHE A 24 -4.62 -5.60 -5.86
CA PHE A 24 -5.58 -4.70 -6.49
C PHE A 24 -6.96 -5.35 -6.67
N LEU A 25 -7.01 -6.55 -7.23
CA LEU A 25 -8.27 -7.25 -7.51
C LEU A 25 -9.01 -7.64 -6.22
N THR A 26 -8.29 -7.94 -5.11
CA THR A 26 -8.90 -8.21 -3.80
C THR A 26 -9.60 -6.99 -3.19
N ILE A 27 -9.25 -5.78 -3.60
CA ILE A 27 -9.99 -4.56 -3.24
C ILE A 27 -11.07 -4.25 -4.28
N LEU A 28 -10.69 -4.24 -5.57
CA LEU A 28 -11.57 -3.81 -6.65
C LEU A 28 -12.86 -4.62 -6.73
N ILE A 29 -12.75 -5.96 -6.74
CA ILE A 29 -13.92 -6.83 -6.98
C ILE A 29 -14.92 -6.74 -5.83
N PRO A 30 -14.57 -6.97 -4.55
CA PRO A 30 -15.53 -6.84 -3.46
C PRO A 30 -16.09 -5.43 -3.34
N SER A 31 -15.27 -4.39 -3.53
CA SER A 31 -15.74 -3.01 -3.45
C SER A 31 -16.74 -2.68 -4.56
N GLY A 32 -16.51 -3.15 -5.78
CA GLY A 32 -17.46 -2.98 -6.89
C GLY A 32 -18.79 -3.70 -6.63
N VAL A 33 -18.72 -4.94 -6.14
CA VAL A 33 -19.94 -5.71 -5.77
C VAL A 33 -20.70 -5.01 -4.65
N LEU A 34 -20.02 -4.59 -3.58
CA LEU A 34 -20.67 -3.92 -2.46
C LEU A 34 -21.20 -2.54 -2.82
N LEU A 35 -20.55 -1.80 -3.74
CA LEU A 35 -21.08 -0.54 -4.24
C LEU A 35 -22.44 -0.74 -4.92
N VAL A 36 -22.59 -1.79 -5.73
CA VAL A 36 -23.88 -2.13 -6.35
C VAL A 36 -24.92 -2.53 -5.28
N LEU A 37 -24.55 -3.42 -4.36
CA LEU A 37 -25.45 -3.89 -3.32
C LEU A 37 -25.93 -2.78 -2.38
N THR A 38 -25.02 -1.89 -1.94
CA THR A 38 -25.38 -0.74 -1.10
C THR A 38 -26.17 0.33 -1.84
N SER A 39 -26.06 0.39 -3.18
CA SER A 39 -26.91 1.25 -4.00
C SER A 39 -28.33 0.72 -4.14
N LEU A 40 -28.51 -0.61 -4.11
CA LEU A 40 -29.81 -1.27 -4.17
C LEU A 40 -30.48 -1.32 -2.79
N GLU A 41 -29.70 -1.54 -1.72
CA GLU A 41 -30.15 -1.62 -0.34
C GLU A 41 -29.24 -0.73 0.55
N PRO A 42 -29.60 0.56 0.73
CA PRO A 42 -28.79 1.53 1.47
C PRO A 42 -28.48 1.15 2.93
N SER A 43 -29.35 0.36 3.58
CA SER A 43 -29.14 -0.09 4.96
C SER A 43 -27.88 -0.95 5.12
N LEU A 44 -27.43 -1.62 4.05
CA LEU A 44 -26.19 -2.39 4.04
C LEU A 44 -24.95 -1.50 4.26
N TYR A 45 -25.01 -0.24 3.84
CA TYR A 45 -23.91 0.69 4.09
C TYR A 45 -23.61 0.83 5.59
N ASP A 46 -24.63 1.05 6.39
CA ASP A 46 -24.48 1.23 7.84
C ASP A 46 -24.08 -0.08 8.54
N ILE A 47 -24.64 -1.21 8.11
CA ILE A 47 -24.33 -2.54 8.66
C ILE A 47 -22.88 -2.94 8.40
N LEU A 48 -22.33 -2.58 7.22
CA LEU A 48 -21.00 -3.00 6.80
C LEU A 48 -19.92 -1.95 7.11
N SER A 49 -20.29 -0.73 7.48
CA SER A 49 -19.37 0.31 7.94
C SER A 49 -18.80 -0.03 9.31
N ALA A 50 -17.55 0.37 9.57
CA ALA A 50 -16.93 0.21 10.88
C ALA A 50 -17.52 1.24 11.86
N SER A 51 -18.15 0.77 12.92
CA SER A 51 -18.64 1.57 14.04
C SER A 51 -18.59 0.76 15.34
N ARG A 52 -18.82 1.41 16.48
CA ARG A 52 -18.90 0.68 17.77
C ARG A 52 -20.03 -0.35 17.79
N ASN A 53 -21.10 -0.12 17.03
CA ASN A 53 -22.24 -1.02 16.93
C ASN A 53 -22.03 -2.14 15.90
N THR A 54 -21.08 -1.97 14.99
CA THR A 54 -20.75 -2.90 13.90
C THR A 54 -19.25 -3.22 13.91
N PRO A 55 -18.71 -3.90 14.93
CA PRO A 55 -17.27 -4.13 15.07
C PRO A 55 -16.68 -4.98 13.94
N TRP A 56 -17.46 -5.86 13.30
CA TRP A 56 -17.06 -6.59 12.08
C TRP A 56 -16.75 -5.65 10.92
N GLY A 57 -17.28 -4.43 10.95
CA GLY A 57 -16.99 -3.36 10.00
C GLY A 57 -15.52 -3.00 9.93
N ILE A 58 -14.68 -3.34 10.92
CA ILE A 58 -13.21 -3.21 10.84
C ILE A 58 -12.69 -3.85 9.55
N PHE A 59 -13.26 -4.98 9.15
CA PHE A 59 -12.90 -5.69 7.95
C PHE A 59 -13.75 -5.27 6.73
N THR A 60 -15.08 -5.24 6.89
CA THR A 60 -16.00 -5.04 5.76
C THR A 60 -16.01 -3.60 5.23
N SER A 61 -15.78 -2.61 6.10
CA SER A 61 -15.77 -1.20 5.74
C SER A 61 -14.73 -0.84 4.66
N ILE A 62 -13.65 -1.62 4.55
CA ILE A 62 -12.62 -1.43 3.51
C ILE A 62 -13.23 -1.50 2.11
N PHE A 63 -14.28 -2.30 1.95
CA PHE A 63 -14.91 -2.55 0.65
C PHE A 63 -16.16 -1.71 0.41
N VAL A 64 -16.66 -1.01 1.43
CA VAL A 64 -17.89 -0.20 1.37
C VAL A 64 -17.56 1.24 1.00
N HIS A 65 -18.30 1.83 0.07
CA HIS A 65 -18.07 3.19 -0.40
C HIS A 65 -19.37 3.99 -0.42
N SER A 66 -19.29 5.28 -0.05
CA SER A 66 -20.43 6.19 0.00
C SER A 66 -20.96 6.61 -1.39
N GLY A 67 -20.35 6.14 -2.47
CA GLY A 67 -20.78 6.41 -3.84
C GLY A 67 -19.67 6.18 -4.88
N VAL A 68 -20.05 6.30 -6.15
CA VAL A 68 -19.18 6.01 -7.30
C VAL A 68 -17.93 6.88 -7.32
N ALA A 69 -18.05 8.17 -6.97
CA ALA A 69 -16.89 9.08 -6.95
C ALA A 69 -15.86 8.68 -5.89
N HIS A 70 -16.33 8.31 -4.68
CA HIS A 70 -15.45 7.85 -3.60
C HIS A 70 -14.78 6.52 -3.96
N PHE A 71 -15.54 5.57 -4.49
CA PHE A 71 -15.01 4.30 -5.01
C PHE A 71 -13.96 4.53 -6.09
N GLY A 72 -14.33 5.28 -7.15
CA GLY A 72 -13.45 5.54 -8.29
C GLY A 72 -12.16 6.24 -7.89
N GLY A 73 -12.23 7.24 -6.99
CA GLY A 73 -11.06 7.93 -6.46
C GLY A 73 -10.10 6.97 -5.76
N ASN A 74 -10.59 6.11 -4.85
CA ASN A 74 -9.76 5.12 -4.15
C ASN A 74 -9.11 4.12 -5.13
N ILE A 75 -9.86 3.62 -6.10
CA ILE A 75 -9.37 2.62 -7.07
C ILE A 75 -8.30 3.21 -7.99
N VAL A 76 -8.51 4.44 -8.50
CA VAL A 76 -7.52 5.11 -9.38
C VAL A 76 -6.22 5.39 -8.62
N VAL A 77 -6.31 5.90 -7.39
CA VAL A 77 -5.13 6.19 -6.57
C VAL A 77 -4.41 4.90 -6.18
N LEU A 78 -5.14 3.86 -5.76
CA LEU A 78 -4.54 2.55 -5.47
C LEU A 78 -3.81 1.97 -6.67
N LEU A 79 -4.42 2.03 -7.86
CA LEU A 79 -3.80 1.55 -9.10
C LEU A 79 -2.50 2.31 -9.42
N ALA A 80 -2.51 3.64 -9.25
CA ALA A 80 -1.32 4.47 -9.45
C ALA A 80 -0.19 4.11 -8.47
N PHE A 81 -0.52 3.90 -7.19
CA PHE A 81 0.46 3.48 -6.18
C PHE A 81 1.01 2.07 -6.45
N LEU A 82 0.17 1.11 -6.78
CA LEU A 82 0.63 -0.24 -7.13
C LEU A 82 1.50 -0.25 -8.38
N PHE A 83 1.18 0.56 -9.38
CA PHE A 83 2.04 0.74 -10.55
C PHE A 83 3.41 1.34 -10.17
N LEU A 84 3.42 2.38 -9.33
CA LEU A 84 4.66 2.98 -8.83
C LEU A 84 5.50 1.97 -8.02
N PHE A 85 4.85 1.15 -7.19
CA PHE A 85 5.52 0.09 -6.45
C PHE A 85 6.18 -0.92 -7.37
N VAL A 86 5.46 -1.42 -8.38
CA VAL A 86 6.02 -2.37 -9.37
C VAL A 86 7.25 -1.76 -10.07
N LYS A 87 7.16 -0.48 -10.46
CA LYS A 87 8.30 0.23 -11.07
C LYS A 87 9.49 0.41 -10.14
N LEU A 88 9.25 0.63 -8.86
CA LEU A 88 10.29 0.70 -7.85
C LEU A 88 10.91 -0.69 -7.60
N GLU A 89 10.09 -1.73 -7.50
CA GLU A 89 10.50 -3.11 -7.29
C GLU A 89 11.33 -3.67 -8.48
N GLU A 90 10.98 -3.32 -9.73
CA GLU A 90 11.78 -3.68 -10.92
C GLU A 90 13.24 -3.21 -10.85
N THR A 91 13.54 -2.24 -9.99
CA THR A 91 14.91 -1.74 -9.78
C THR A 91 15.73 -2.59 -8.82
N LEU A 92 15.10 -3.48 -8.06
CA LEU A 92 15.76 -4.32 -7.06
C LEU A 92 16.36 -5.59 -7.67
N PRO A 93 17.36 -6.21 -7.01
CA PRO A 93 17.83 -7.54 -7.36
C PRO A 93 16.68 -8.55 -7.35
N GLN A 94 16.66 -9.48 -8.31
CA GLN A 94 15.56 -10.45 -8.50
C GLN A 94 15.21 -11.26 -7.24
N GLU A 95 16.19 -11.55 -6.40
CA GLU A 95 16.02 -12.26 -5.13
C GLU A 95 15.18 -11.50 -4.08
N HIS A 96 15.04 -10.18 -4.23
CA HIS A 96 14.22 -9.33 -3.34
C HIS A 96 12.83 -9.04 -3.92
N GLN A 97 12.66 -8.97 -5.24
CA GLN A 97 11.44 -8.54 -5.91
C GLN A 97 10.19 -9.30 -5.50
N TYR A 98 10.28 -10.63 -5.42
CA TYR A 98 9.11 -11.49 -5.16
C TYR A 98 8.61 -11.45 -3.72
N ARG A 99 9.52 -11.16 -2.80
CA ARG A 99 9.25 -11.08 -1.36
C ARG A 99 8.44 -9.84 -1.04
N ASP A 100 8.83 -8.75 -1.67
CA ASP A 100 8.36 -7.42 -1.31
C ASP A 100 6.94 -7.14 -1.85
N SER A 101 6.60 -7.70 -3.02
CA SER A 101 5.23 -7.63 -3.56
C SER A 101 4.18 -8.36 -2.70
N ARG A 102 4.53 -9.53 -2.12
CA ARG A 102 3.63 -10.24 -1.20
C ARG A 102 3.45 -9.49 0.10
N PHE A 103 4.54 -8.91 0.58
CA PHE A 103 4.54 -8.10 1.77
C PHE A 103 3.65 -6.86 1.61
N LEU A 104 3.74 -6.16 0.46
CA LEU A 104 2.90 -5.00 0.19
C LEU A 104 1.41 -5.31 0.37
N GLY A 105 0.91 -6.36 -0.29
CA GLY A 105 -0.50 -6.74 -0.23
C GLY A 105 -0.97 -7.00 1.19
N LEU A 106 -0.21 -7.79 1.96
CA LEU A 106 -0.53 -8.10 3.35
C LEU A 106 -0.46 -6.85 4.23
N SER A 107 0.61 -6.06 4.11
CA SER A 107 0.84 -4.88 4.96
C SER A 107 -0.22 -3.83 4.75
N MET A 108 -0.59 -3.49 3.51
CA MET A 108 -1.62 -2.47 3.27
C MET A 108 -2.97 -2.87 3.86
N PHE A 109 -3.36 -4.16 3.78
CA PHE A 109 -4.59 -4.65 4.39
C PHE A 109 -4.54 -4.59 5.92
N LEU A 110 -3.50 -5.15 6.53
CA LEU A 110 -3.35 -5.17 7.99
C LEU A 110 -3.27 -3.75 8.56
N CYS A 111 -2.50 -2.86 7.93
CA CYS A 111 -2.39 -1.47 8.38
C CYS A 111 -3.72 -0.71 8.23
N GLY A 112 -4.47 -0.92 7.14
CA GLY A 112 -5.81 -0.35 6.98
C GLY A 112 -6.80 -0.87 8.03
N MET A 113 -6.78 -2.16 8.34
CA MET A 113 -7.61 -2.76 9.41
C MET A 113 -7.23 -2.22 10.79
N ILE A 114 -5.95 -2.12 11.11
CA ILE A 114 -5.47 -1.56 12.39
C ILE A 114 -5.89 -0.09 12.49
N ALA A 115 -5.77 0.70 11.42
CA ALA A 115 -6.21 2.09 11.39
C ALA A 115 -7.71 2.22 11.67
N ASN A 116 -8.56 1.39 11.06
CA ASN A 116 -9.98 1.33 11.36
C ASN A 116 -10.25 0.91 12.81
N SER A 117 -9.52 -0.08 13.34
CA SER A 117 -9.67 -0.54 14.73
C SER A 117 -9.36 0.58 15.73
N LEU A 118 -8.25 1.28 15.52
CA LEU A 118 -7.84 2.41 16.37
C LEU A 118 -8.84 3.57 16.28
N PHE A 119 -9.40 3.82 15.09
CA PHE A 119 -10.46 4.81 14.93
C PHE A 119 -11.68 4.49 15.81
N LEU A 120 -12.12 3.23 15.87
CA LEU A 120 -13.26 2.84 16.70
C LEU A 120 -13.00 3.02 18.21
N VAL A 121 -11.73 2.97 18.63
CA VAL A 121 -11.37 3.23 20.03
C VAL A 121 -11.52 4.72 20.37
N VAL A 122 -11.10 5.61 19.47
CA VAL A 122 -11.02 7.05 19.75
C VAL A 122 -12.23 7.85 19.25
N SER A 123 -13.07 7.29 18.36
CA SER A 123 -14.20 7.97 17.73
C SER A 123 -15.52 7.28 18.05
N ILE A 124 -16.61 8.07 18.07
CA ILE A 124 -18.00 7.58 18.12
C ILE A 124 -18.63 7.51 16.72
N GLY A 125 -17.92 7.97 15.69
CA GLY A 125 -18.39 7.98 14.30
C GLY A 125 -18.27 6.62 13.61
N SER A 126 -18.59 6.60 12.34
CA SER A 126 -18.40 5.45 11.45
C SER A 126 -17.28 5.71 10.44
N SER A 127 -16.67 4.63 9.95
CA SER A 127 -15.65 4.66 8.89
C SER A 127 -16.04 3.68 7.77
N ALA A 128 -15.92 4.13 6.53
CA ALA A 128 -16.11 3.30 5.35
C ALA A 128 -15.21 3.77 4.22
N GLY A 129 -14.78 2.83 3.36
CA GLY A 129 -13.95 3.06 2.19
C GLY A 129 -12.57 2.43 2.27
N ALA A 130 -12.03 2.13 1.09
CA ALA A 130 -10.68 1.58 0.94
C ALA A 130 -9.57 2.57 1.29
N SER A 131 -9.90 3.81 1.63
CA SER A 131 -8.90 4.88 1.79
C SER A 131 -7.82 4.56 2.83
N GLY A 132 -8.18 3.94 3.97
CA GLY A 132 -7.19 3.48 4.95
C GLY A 132 -6.15 2.53 4.37
N VAL A 133 -6.58 1.62 3.47
CA VAL A 133 -5.70 0.69 2.75
C VAL A 133 -4.89 1.42 1.67
N VAL A 134 -5.50 2.38 0.96
CA VAL A 134 -4.82 3.20 -0.06
C VAL A 134 -3.68 4.00 0.56
N TYR A 135 -3.93 4.66 1.70
CA TYR A 135 -2.90 5.41 2.42
C TYR A 135 -1.86 4.50 3.09
N ALA A 136 -2.24 3.30 3.53
CA ALA A 136 -1.27 2.30 3.98
C ALA A 136 -0.35 1.85 2.81
N CYS A 137 -0.89 1.67 1.61
CA CYS A 137 -0.12 1.38 0.41
C CYS A 137 0.88 2.52 0.11
N GLU A 138 0.45 3.77 0.14
CA GLU A 138 1.33 4.95 0.00
C GLU A 138 2.45 4.95 1.05
N GLY A 139 2.11 4.70 2.31
CA GLY A 139 3.06 4.60 3.42
C GLY A 139 4.10 3.51 3.19
N VAL A 140 3.69 2.31 2.78
CA VAL A 140 4.61 1.20 2.44
C VAL A 140 5.56 1.60 1.32
N ILE A 141 5.06 2.19 0.23
CA ILE A 141 5.90 2.60 -0.89
C ILE A 141 6.89 3.70 -0.47
N THR A 142 6.43 4.66 0.32
CA THR A 142 7.29 5.72 0.85
C THR A 142 8.39 5.16 1.76
N GLY A 143 8.05 4.22 2.66
CA GLY A 143 9.03 3.54 3.52
C GLY A 143 10.03 2.72 2.71
N PHE A 144 9.57 2.06 1.67
CA PHE A 144 10.43 1.28 0.77
C PHE A 144 11.39 2.17 -0.02
N ALA A 145 10.89 3.26 -0.59
CA ALA A 145 11.71 4.27 -1.28
C ALA A 145 12.75 4.91 -0.34
N PHE A 146 12.37 5.14 0.93
CA PHE A 146 13.27 5.64 1.96
C PHE A 146 14.41 4.65 2.26
N LEU A 147 14.11 3.35 2.40
CA LEU A 147 15.14 2.33 2.60
C LEU A 147 16.09 2.22 1.42
N ILE A 148 15.58 2.28 0.19
CA ILE A 148 16.43 2.30 -1.02
C ILE A 148 17.35 3.51 -1.00
N ALA A 149 16.82 4.68 -0.64
CA ALA A 149 17.61 5.91 -0.54
C ALA A 149 18.71 5.82 0.53
N LEU A 150 18.42 5.21 1.69
CA LEU A 150 19.39 5.03 2.78
C LEU A 150 20.45 3.97 2.49
N SER A 151 20.09 2.90 1.79
CA SER A 151 21.01 1.80 1.46
C SER A 151 21.99 2.14 0.34
N GLY A 152 21.70 3.21 -0.38
CA GLY A 152 22.48 3.61 -1.55
C GLY A 152 23.75 4.37 -1.20
N ARG A 153 24.74 4.22 -2.07
CA ARG A 153 25.97 5.03 -2.06
C ARG A 153 25.92 5.96 -3.26
N LEU A 154 25.96 7.27 -3.01
CA LEU A 154 26.09 8.28 -4.05
C LEU A 154 27.53 8.79 -4.06
N SER A 155 28.23 8.64 -5.18
CA SER A 155 29.53 9.26 -5.41
C SER A 155 29.34 10.61 -6.09
N LEU A 156 29.80 11.70 -5.44
CA LEU A 156 29.75 13.04 -6.01
C LEU A 156 30.57 13.15 -7.31
N ASP A 157 31.63 12.35 -7.43
CA ASP A 157 32.47 12.33 -8.62
C ASP A 157 31.78 11.65 -9.81
N HIS A 158 31.02 10.58 -9.57
CA HIS A 158 30.20 9.94 -10.60
C HIS A 158 29.03 10.82 -11.05
N LEU A 159 28.41 11.53 -10.12
CA LEU A 159 27.37 12.53 -10.42
C LEU A 159 27.91 13.62 -11.36
N LYS A 160 29.09 14.17 -11.07
CA LYS A 160 29.74 15.22 -11.90
C LYS A 160 30.08 14.72 -13.28
N ARG A 161 30.48 13.44 -13.43
CA ARG A 161 30.86 12.83 -14.71
C ARG A 161 29.69 12.24 -15.49
N HIS A 162 28.48 12.32 -14.98
CA HIS A 162 27.27 11.64 -15.54
C HIS A 162 27.46 10.11 -15.76
N GLN A 163 28.36 9.47 -15.01
CA GLN A 163 28.69 8.04 -15.09
C GLN A 163 28.10 7.27 -13.92
N LEU A 164 26.80 7.41 -13.73
CA LEU A 164 26.09 6.70 -12.63
C LEU A 164 26.05 5.20 -12.89
N ASP A 165 26.47 4.43 -11.90
CA ASP A 165 26.29 2.99 -11.90
C ASP A 165 24.82 2.61 -11.60
N THR A 166 24.51 1.30 -11.66
CA THR A 166 23.15 0.81 -11.44
C THR A 166 22.66 1.11 -10.01
N GLN A 167 23.52 0.99 -9.00
CA GLN A 167 23.17 1.23 -7.61
C GLN A 167 22.91 2.72 -7.34
N GLU A 168 23.72 3.59 -7.91
CA GLU A 168 23.54 5.04 -7.80
C GLU A 168 22.22 5.50 -8.45
N ARG A 169 21.87 4.93 -9.63
CA ARG A 169 20.57 5.19 -10.27
C ARG A 169 19.40 4.74 -9.43
N GLN A 170 19.50 3.58 -8.77
CA GLN A 170 18.48 3.08 -7.84
C GLN A 170 18.31 4.02 -6.66
N THR A 171 19.43 4.45 -6.06
CA THR A 171 19.43 5.41 -4.94
C THR A 171 18.74 6.70 -5.32
N ILE A 172 19.08 7.29 -6.48
CA ILE A 172 18.44 8.51 -6.97
C ILE A 172 16.93 8.31 -7.17
N ARG A 173 16.53 7.18 -7.77
CA ARG A 173 15.10 6.85 -7.91
C ARG A 173 14.39 6.75 -6.56
N GLY A 174 15.00 6.06 -5.59
CA GLY A 174 14.49 5.98 -4.21
C GLY A 174 14.29 7.36 -3.60
N ILE A 175 15.30 8.24 -3.70
CA ILE A 175 15.23 9.63 -3.22
C ILE A 175 14.09 10.40 -3.90
N VAL A 176 13.99 10.33 -5.22
CA VAL A 176 12.96 11.06 -5.99
C VAL A 176 11.56 10.58 -5.62
N VAL A 177 11.36 9.26 -5.53
CA VAL A 177 10.06 8.68 -5.13
C VAL A 177 9.73 9.05 -3.70
N PHE A 178 10.70 8.95 -2.77
CA PHE A 178 10.50 9.33 -1.37
C PHE A 178 10.11 10.80 -1.22
N ILE A 179 10.88 11.72 -1.83
CA ILE A 179 10.60 13.16 -1.78
C ILE A 179 9.25 13.46 -2.44
N GLY A 180 8.94 12.81 -3.57
CA GLY A 180 7.67 12.99 -4.28
C GLY A 180 6.47 12.57 -3.44
N LEU A 181 6.48 11.38 -2.85
CA LEU A 181 5.37 10.86 -2.04
C LEU A 181 5.27 11.57 -0.69
N PHE A 182 6.38 11.79 -0.01
CA PHE A 182 6.39 12.52 1.26
C PHE A 182 6.00 13.98 1.06
N GLY A 183 6.47 14.62 -0.02
CA GLY A 183 6.07 15.96 -0.42
C GLY A 183 4.58 16.03 -0.78
N PHE A 184 4.07 15.03 -1.52
CA PHE A 184 2.64 14.91 -1.80
C PHE A 184 1.83 14.83 -0.51
N PHE A 185 2.21 13.94 0.42
CA PHE A 185 1.58 13.85 1.73
C PHE A 185 1.56 15.20 2.48
N LEU A 186 2.69 15.93 2.52
CA LEU A 186 2.78 17.20 3.19
C LEU A 186 1.95 18.31 2.52
N LEU A 187 1.96 18.39 1.20
CA LEU A 187 1.25 19.42 0.43
C LEU A 187 -0.26 19.21 0.49
N PHE A 188 -0.70 17.97 0.41
CA PHE A 188 -2.11 17.60 0.45
C PHE A 188 -2.63 17.30 1.87
N ARG A 189 -1.82 17.58 2.91
CA ARG A 189 -2.25 17.42 4.31
C ARG A 189 -3.63 18.03 4.60
N GLY A 190 -4.00 19.14 3.94
CA GLY A 190 -5.32 19.73 4.06
C GLY A 190 -6.44 18.80 3.60
N ALA A 191 -6.25 18.05 2.52
CA ALA A 191 -7.17 16.99 2.09
C ALA A 191 -7.18 15.80 3.05
N PHE A 192 -6.04 15.52 3.72
CA PHE A 192 -5.94 14.48 4.74
C PHE A 192 -6.51 14.93 6.09
N LEU A 193 -6.44 16.22 6.42
CA LEU A 193 -6.86 16.78 7.71
C LEU A 193 -8.16 17.59 7.63
N SER A 194 -8.71 17.83 6.43
CA SER A 194 -9.98 18.54 6.31
C SER A 194 -11.12 17.62 6.73
N SER A 195 -11.85 18.04 7.73
CA SER A 195 -13.08 17.38 8.22
C SER A 195 -14.27 17.65 7.29
N GLY A 196 -14.09 17.42 5.97
CA GLY A 196 -15.22 17.36 5.06
C GLY A 196 -16.16 16.23 5.50
N GLN A 197 -17.47 16.46 5.45
CA GLN A 197 -18.45 15.44 5.80
C GLN A 197 -18.13 14.13 5.08
N GLY A 198 -17.83 13.06 5.82
CA GLY A 198 -17.59 11.72 5.32
C GLY A 198 -16.13 11.32 5.05
N VAL A 199 -15.13 12.18 5.31
CA VAL A 199 -13.71 11.82 5.15
C VAL A 199 -13.08 11.53 6.50
N ASN A 200 -12.64 10.29 6.70
CA ASN A 200 -11.97 9.87 7.93
C ASN A 200 -10.45 10.13 7.85
N THR A 201 -10.06 11.39 8.09
CA THR A 201 -8.67 11.83 8.02
C THR A 201 -7.74 11.12 9.01
N PHE A 202 -8.27 10.69 10.15
CA PHE A 202 -7.52 9.94 11.15
C PHE A 202 -7.11 8.56 10.62
N VAL A 203 -8.02 7.85 9.96
CA VAL A 203 -7.73 6.54 9.34
C VAL A 203 -6.71 6.68 8.20
N HIS A 204 -6.76 7.77 7.44
CA HIS A 204 -5.79 8.07 6.39
C HIS A 204 -4.38 8.25 6.97
N LEU A 205 -4.25 9.13 7.95
CA LEU A 205 -2.98 9.41 8.62
C LEU A 205 -2.40 8.15 9.27
N LEU A 206 -3.22 7.41 10.01
CA LEU A 206 -2.80 6.14 10.64
C LEU A 206 -2.42 5.10 9.59
N GLY A 207 -3.20 4.94 8.54
CA GLY A 207 -2.87 4.02 7.44
C GLY A 207 -1.49 4.31 6.88
N TYR A 208 -1.21 5.57 6.56
CA TYR A 208 0.09 6.01 6.07
C TYR A 208 1.24 5.72 7.05
N ILE A 209 1.10 6.13 8.31
CA ILE A 209 2.14 5.93 9.35
C ILE A 209 2.41 4.44 9.57
N LEU A 210 1.36 3.63 9.71
CA LEU A 210 1.48 2.19 9.92
C LEU A 210 2.10 1.51 8.70
N GLY A 211 1.68 1.90 7.49
CA GLY A 211 2.28 1.40 6.25
C GLY A 211 3.77 1.70 6.17
N PHE A 212 4.17 2.94 6.45
CA PHE A 212 5.59 3.34 6.48
C PHE A 212 6.39 2.53 7.52
N ALA A 213 5.88 2.42 8.75
CA ALA A 213 6.55 1.71 9.84
C ALA A 213 6.65 0.20 9.57
N SER A 214 5.68 -0.40 8.89
CA SER A 214 5.65 -1.83 8.58
C SER A 214 6.86 -2.28 7.76
N VAL A 215 7.40 -1.41 6.91
CA VAL A 215 8.61 -1.68 6.11
C VAL A 215 9.82 -1.85 7.01
N GLY A 216 10.02 -0.95 7.98
CA GLY A 216 11.11 -1.03 8.95
C GLY A 216 11.03 -2.31 9.80
N VAL A 217 9.84 -2.68 10.27
CA VAL A 217 9.61 -3.91 11.04
C VAL A 217 9.98 -5.14 10.21
N THR A 218 9.61 -5.16 8.94
CA THR A 218 9.91 -6.28 8.05
C THR A 218 11.40 -6.42 7.79
N GLU A 219 12.11 -5.33 7.53
CA GLU A 219 13.56 -5.37 7.35
C GLU A 219 14.28 -5.85 8.62
N LEU A 220 13.89 -5.37 9.79
CA LEU A 220 14.44 -5.85 11.07
C LEU A 220 14.23 -7.36 11.26
N TYR A 221 13.02 -7.87 10.92
CA TYR A 221 12.74 -9.31 10.97
C TYR A 221 13.67 -10.12 10.05
N TYR A 222 13.94 -9.64 8.83
CA TYR A 222 14.84 -10.33 7.91
C TYR A 222 16.30 -10.29 8.33
N ILE A 223 16.77 -9.17 8.88
CA ILE A 223 18.11 -9.05 9.44
C ILE A 223 18.27 -10.08 10.57
N PHE A 224 17.33 -10.13 11.50
CA PHE A 224 17.34 -11.06 12.63
C PHE A 224 17.36 -12.52 12.16
N ARG A 225 16.54 -12.88 11.18
CA ARG A 225 16.47 -14.24 10.65
C ARG A 225 17.76 -14.69 9.94
N ARG A 226 18.40 -13.78 9.19
CA ARG A 226 19.71 -14.05 8.57
C ARG A 226 20.80 -14.29 9.61
N THR A 227 20.83 -13.53 10.70
CA THR A 227 21.79 -13.68 11.78
C THR A 227 21.62 -15.04 12.49
N GLN A 228 20.39 -15.50 12.70
CA GLN A 228 20.14 -16.81 13.28
C GLN A 228 20.60 -17.96 12.36
N SER A 229 20.33 -17.89 11.06
CA SER A 229 20.72 -18.94 10.11
C SER A 229 22.25 -19.06 9.96
N SER A 230 22.99 -17.97 10.11
CA SER A 230 24.45 -17.99 10.10
C SER A 230 25.06 -18.64 11.36
N ASN A 231 24.35 -18.58 12.49
CA ASN A 231 24.82 -19.17 13.76
C ASN A 231 24.47 -20.67 13.91
N THR A 232 23.47 -21.17 13.18
CA THR A 232 23.06 -22.59 13.22
C THR A 232 23.81 -23.45 12.19
N GLY A 233 24.53 -22.83 11.26
CA GLY A 233 25.37 -23.53 10.25
C GLY A 233 26.79 -23.86 10.71
N LYS A 234 27.10 -23.69 12.02
CA LYS A 234 28.32 -24.16 12.68
C LYS A 234 27.96 -25.36 13.57
#